data_64c2a1b118d38a2e8d1653806e851121
#
_entry.id   64c2a1b118d38a2e8d1653806e851121
#
_cell.length_a   1.000
_cell.length_b   1.000
_cell.length_c   1.000
_cell.angle_alpha   90.00
_cell.angle_beta   90.00
_cell.angle_gamma   90.00
#
_symmetry.space_group_name_H-M   'P 1'
#
loop_
_entity.id
_entity.type
_entity.pdbx_description
1 polymer ?
#
loop_
_entity_poly.entity_id
_entity_poly.type
_entity_poly.pdbx_seq_one_letter_code
_entity_poly.pdbx_strand_id
1 'polypeptide(L)'
;MAEIPVEKKTGFPWLLALLGLLLLGALLWFLASLGDDDADVVAYDMDDRTAVAGAVDMDGLRVTSVTGDMSFYAENDMGKRYFIVFDETLTPNTAREGIYDIDVGDIVDIEGTMEDRDFVMPATVDATIPAGERTFIFATDIDER
;
A
#
# COMPACT_ATOMS: atom_id res chain seq x y z
N MET A 1 -59.98 -52.79 28.79
CA MET A 1 -59.58 -51.37 28.72
C MET A 1 -58.23 -51.33 28.21
N ALA A 2 -58.05 -50.90 26.94
CA ALA A 2 -56.74 -50.87 26.30
C ALA A 2 -56.21 -49.42 26.39
N GLU A 3 -55.08 -49.25 27.08
CA GLU A 3 -54.36 -47.97 27.11
C GLU A 3 -53.55 -47.82 25.82
N ILE A 4 -53.82 -46.71 25.12
CA ILE A 4 -53.10 -46.32 23.92
C ILE A 4 -51.88 -45.54 24.39
N PRO A 5 -50.64 -45.97 24.10
CA PRO A 5 -49.44 -45.18 24.39
C PRO A 5 -49.37 -43.99 23.43
N VAL A 6 -49.41 -42.79 23.97
CA VAL A 6 -49.16 -41.55 23.25
C VAL A 6 -47.65 -41.40 23.05
N GLU A 7 -47.19 -41.73 21.85
CA GLU A 7 -45.80 -41.41 21.44
C GLU A 7 -45.64 -39.89 21.41
N LYS A 8 -44.86 -39.34 22.35
CA LYS A 8 -44.38 -37.99 22.31
C LYS A 8 -43.37 -37.89 21.16
N LYS A 9 -43.78 -37.37 20.03
CA LYS A 9 -42.90 -36.92 18.96
C LYS A 9 -42.02 -35.82 19.51
N THR A 10 -40.83 -36.14 19.96
CA THR A 10 -39.77 -35.17 20.23
C THR A 10 -39.33 -34.61 18.88
N GLY A 11 -40.02 -33.54 18.47
CA GLY A 11 -39.54 -32.70 17.36
C GLY A 11 -38.22 -32.06 17.77
N PHE A 12 -37.11 -32.70 17.48
CA PHE A 12 -36.13 -32.07 16.69
C PHE A 12 -35.09 -31.12 17.35
N PRO A 13 -33.96 -31.60 17.78
CA PRO A 13 -32.77 -30.76 17.97
C PRO A 13 -31.93 -30.48 16.70
N TRP A 14 -32.14 -31.26 15.60
CA TRP A 14 -31.29 -31.11 14.43
C TRP A 14 -31.50 -29.78 13.66
N LEU A 15 -32.69 -29.19 13.59
CA LEU A 15 -32.98 -27.86 13.01
C LEU A 15 -32.32 -26.73 13.82
N LEU A 16 -32.30 -26.86 15.14
CA LEU A 16 -31.56 -25.92 15.99
C LEU A 16 -30.04 -26.08 15.83
N ALA A 17 -29.55 -27.30 15.64
CA ALA A 17 -28.16 -27.54 15.35
C ALA A 17 -27.76 -27.00 13.97
N LEU A 18 -28.61 -27.15 12.96
CA LEU A 18 -28.43 -26.63 11.62
C LEU A 18 -28.45 -25.10 11.59
N LEU A 19 -29.40 -24.49 12.34
CA LEU A 19 -29.49 -23.04 12.51
C LEU A 19 -28.26 -22.48 13.22
N GLY A 20 -27.76 -23.16 14.26
CA GLY A 20 -26.55 -22.82 14.99
C GLY A 20 -25.32 -22.88 14.10
N LEU A 21 -25.20 -23.91 13.26
CA LEU A 21 -24.09 -24.06 12.31
C LEU A 21 -24.11 -22.95 11.23
N LEU A 22 -25.31 -22.57 10.77
CA LEU A 22 -25.46 -21.52 9.77
C LEU A 22 -25.13 -20.14 10.35
N LEU A 23 -25.52 -19.87 11.60
CA LEU A 23 -25.15 -18.64 12.31
C LEU A 23 -23.65 -18.58 12.59
N LEU A 24 -23.03 -19.72 12.95
CA LEU A 24 -21.59 -19.79 13.17
C LEU A 24 -20.80 -19.55 11.88
N GLY A 25 -21.28 -20.12 10.76
CA GLY A 25 -20.70 -19.87 9.44
C GLY A 25 -20.81 -18.42 9.00
N ALA A 26 -21.97 -17.78 9.22
CA ALA A 26 -22.19 -16.37 8.94
C ALA A 26 -21.32 -15.46 9.84
N LEU A 27 -21.15 -15.82 11.11
CA LEU A 27 -20.28 -15.10 12.04
C LEU A 27 -18.79 -15.20 11.64
N LEU A 28 -18.34 -16.40 11.27
CA LEU A 28 -16.96 -16.60 10.78
C LEU A 28 -16.72 -15.85 9.46
N TRP A 29 -17.70 -15.86 8.55
CA TRP A 29 -17.59 -15.09 7.31
C TRP A 29 -17.57 -13.57 7.58
N PHE A 30 -18.40 -13.09 8.53
CA PHE A 30 -18.42 -11.70 8.95
C PHE A 30 -17.10 -11.27 9.63
N LEU A 31 -16.53 -12.15 10.51
CA LEU A 31 -15.25 -11.89 11.14
C LEU A 31 -14.09 -11.92 10.13
N ALA A 32 -14.14 -12.79 9.10
CA ALA A 32 -13.18 -12.79 8.02
C ALA A 32 -13.29 -11.51 7.17
N SER A 33 -14.49 -10.98 6.95
CA SER A 33 -14.68 -9.73 6.21
C SER A 33 -14.36 -8.46 7.00
N LEU A 34 -14.20 -8.55 8.33
CA LEU A 34 -13.75 -7.45 9.19
C LEU A 34 -12.23 -7.38 9.33
N GLY A 35 -11.51 -8.41 8.84
CA GLY A 35 -10.05 -8.49 8.91
C GLY A 35 -9.34 -8.07 7.63
N ASP A 36 -10.08 -7.74 6.58
CA ASP A 36 -9.51 -7.25 5.30
C ASP A 36 -9.46 -5.71 5.27
N ASP A 37 -9.00 -5.09 6.35
CA ASP A 37 -8.32 -3.80 6.27
C ASP A 37 -6.82 -4.04 5.92
N ASP A 38 -6.57 -5.02 5.04
CA ASP A 38 -5.37 -5.00 4.25
C ASP A 38 -5.51 -3.78 3.33
N ALA A 39 -4.84 -2.69 3.71
CA ALA A 39 -4.52 -1.66 2.75
C ALA A 39 -4.08 -2.40 1.49
N ASP A 40 -4.89 -2.29 0.43
CA ASP A 40 -4.57 -2.83 -0.87
C ASP A 40 -3.17 -2.31 -1.23
N VAL A 41 -2.15 -3.08 -0.88
CA VAL A 41 -0.86 -3.01 -1.54
C VAL A 41 -1.16 -3.54 -2.93
N VAL A 42 -1.63 -2.66 -3.78
CA VAL A 42 -1.86 -2.94 -5.18
C VAL A 42 -0.49 -3.26 -5.75
N ALA A 43 -0.19 -4.55 -5.89
CA ALA A 43 0.92 -4.97 -6.71
C ALA A 43 0.63 -4.44 -8.12
N TYR A 44 1.26 -3.32 -8.47
CA TYR A 44 1.12 -2.69 -9.77
C TYR A 44 1.65 -3.63 -10.84
N ASP A 45 0.73 -4.34 -11.49
CA ASP A 45 0.99 -5.01 -12.74
C ASP A 45 1.09 -3.93 -13.84
N MET A 46 2.31 -3.74 -14.32
CA MET A 46 2.80 -2.54 -14.99
C MET A 46 2.51 -2.48 -16.47
N ASP A 47 1.45 -3.10 -16.95
CA ASP A 47 1.13 -3.08 -18.39
C ASP A 47 -0.14 -2.26 -18.73
N ASP A 48 -0.75 -1.56 -17.78
CA ASP A 48 -1.94 -0.76 -18.08
C ASP A 48 -1.80 0.73 -17.67
N ARG A 49 -2.17 1.58 -18.60
CA ARG A 49 -1.92 3.00 -18.78
C ARG A 49 -2.73 3.95 -17.89
N THR A 50 -3.14 3.53 -16.72
CA THR A 50 -3.76 4.40 -15.72
C THR A 50 -2.91 4.38 -14.46
N ALA A 51 -1.95 5.31 -14.38
CA ALA A 51 -1.31 5.61 -13.11
C ALA A 51 -2.39 6.13 -12.15
N VAL A 52 -2.83 5.27 -11.26
CA VAL A 52 -3.71 5.66 -10.15
C VAL A 52 -2.79 6.15 -9.05
N ALA A 53 -3.05 7.36 -8.55
CA ALA A 53 -2.42 7.83 -7.32
C ALA A 53 -2.63 6.77 -6.24
N GLY A 54 -1.57 6.20 -5.72
CA GLY A 54 -1.63 5.12 -4.74
C GLY A 54 -0.41 5.10 -3.83
N ALA A 55 -0.61 4.65 -2.60
CA ALA A 55 0.48 4.48 -1.65
C ALA A 55 1.54 3.51 -2.22
N VAL A 56 2.78 3.87 -2.03
CA VAL A 56 3.96 3.13 -2.48
C VAL A 56 4.84 2.88 -1.28
N ASP A 57 5.30 1.65 -1.15
CA ASP A 57 6.29 1.21 -0.18
C ASP A 57 7.30 0.35 -0.94
N MET A 58 8.54 0.82 -1.04
CA MET A 58 9.59 0.20 -1.84
C MET A 58 10.89 0.10 -1.06
N ASP A 59 11.36 -1.11 -0.92
CA ASP A 59 12.63 -1.42 -0.25
C ASP A 59 13.79 -1.60 -1.23
N GLY A 60 14.97 -1.14 -0.81
CA GLY A 60 16.23 -1.47 -1.46
C GLY A 60 16.42 -0.89 -2.85
N LEU A 61 15.86 0.28 -3.11
CA LEU A 61 16.10 0.99 -4.37
C LEU A 61 17.54 1.53 -4.41
N ARG A 62 18.20 1.34 -5.53
CA ARG A 62 19.55 1.91 -5.77
C ARG A 62 19.44 3.24 -6.47
N VAL A 63 20.00 4.29 -5.89
CA VAL A 63 20.09 5.62 -6.50
C VAL A 63 21.01 5.58 -7.73
N THR A 64 20.50 5.96 -8.88
CA THR A 64 21.22 5.93 -10.15
C THR A 64 21.60 7.31 -10.67
N SER A 65 20.87 8.35 -10.27
CA SER A 65 21.18 9.74 -10.66
C SER A 65 20.47 10.70 -9.73
N VAL A 66 21.16 11.70 -9.26
CA VAL A 66 20.60 12.86 -8.55
C VAL A 66 20.32 13.95 -9.58
N THR A 67 19.09 14.50 -9.58
CA THR A 67 18.65 15.45 -10.61
C THR A 67 18.41 16.85 -10.08
N GLY A 68 18.39 17.02 -8.78
CA GLY A 68 18.22 18.29 -8.06
C GLY A 68 18.26 18.05 -6.56
N ASP A 69 18.08 19.09 -5.79
CA ASP A 69 18.17 19.02 -4.32
C ASP A 69 17.04 18.16 -3.72
N MET A 70 15.88 18.08 -4.39
CA MET A 70 14.70 17.37 -3.93
C MET A 70 14.22 16.29 -4.91
N SER A 71 15.11 15.76 -5.75
CA SER A 71 14.73 14.74 -6.73
C SER A 71 15.89 13.90 -7.20
N PHE A 72 15.62 12.61 -7.42
CA PHE A 72 16.57 11.64 -7.93
C PHE A 72 15.91 10.50 -8.69
N TYR A 73 16.70 9.70 -9.38
CA TYR A 73 16.30 8.44 -9.95
C TYR A 73 16.84 7.29 -9.13
N ALA A 74 15.99 6.31 -8.85
CA ALA A 74 16.41 5.05 -8.28
C ALA A 74 15.86 3.86 -9.07
N GLU A 75 16.51 2.73 -8.95
CA GLU A 75 16.23 1.50 -9.68
C GLU A 75 16.07 0.35 -8.73
N ASN A 76 15.07 -0.50 -8.95
CA ASN A 76 14.88 -1.72 -8.18
C ASN A 76 15.72 -2.87 -8.73
N ASP A 77 15.71 -4.03 -8.04
CA ASP A 77 16.49 -5.23 -8.41
C ASP A 77 16.13 -5.78 -9.81
N MET A 78 14.97 -5.44 -10.35
CA MET A 78 14.51 -5.85 -11.67
C MET A 78 14.94 -4.89 -12.78
N GLY A 79 15.71 -3.83 -12.47
CA GLY A 79 16.16 -2.81 -13.42
C GLY A 79 15.09 -1.79 -13.77
N LYS A 80 14.01 -1.71 -12.99
CA LYS A 80 13.00 -0.69 -13.20
C LYS A 80 13.37 0.59 -12.48
N ARG A 81 13.39 1.67 -13.24
CA ARG A 81 13.75 3.01 -12.77
C ARG A 81 12.51 3.82 -12.41
N TYR A 82 12.62 4.57 -11.32
CA TYR A 82 11.62 5.46 -10.80
C TYR A 82 12.20 6.86 -10.65
N PHE A 83 11.40 7.87 -10.96
CA PHE A 83 11.70 9.25 -10.63
C PHE A 83 11.07 9.56 -9.28
N ILE A 84 11.86 10.02 -8.34
CA ILE A 84 11.45 10.26 -6.95
C ILE A 84 11.60 11.74 -6.66
N VAL A 85 10.58 12.33 -6.07
CA VAL A 85 10.54 13.72 -5.60
C VAL A 85 10.17 13.67 -4.12
N PHE A 86 10.79 14.49 -3.31
CA PHE A 86 10.51 14.56 -1.89
C PHE A 86 10.46 16.02 -1.39
N ASP A 87 9.79 16.22 -0.25
CA ASP A 87 9.76 17.49 0.46
C ASP A 87 10.60 17.35 1.72
N GLU A 88 11.70 18.06 1.80
CA GLU A 88 12.61 18.03 2.95
C GLU A 88 11.91 18.39 4.28
N THR A 89 10.79 19.10 4.21
CA THR A 89 10.04 19.50 5.41
C THR A 89 9.13 18.39 5.94
N LEU A 90 8.79 17.42 5.11
CA LEU A 90 7.85 16.33 5.43
C LEU A 90 8.56 15.02 5.77
N THR A 91 9.77 14.84 5.31
CA THR A 91 10.53 13.60 5.54
C THR A 91 11.19 13.61 6.92
N PRO A 92 10.83 12.67 7.83
CA PRO A 92 11.18 12.76 9.25
C PRO A 92 12.65 12.55 9.58
N ASN A 93 13.43 11.95 8.71
CA ASN A 93 14.84 11.64 8.95
C ASN A 93 15.84 12.60 8.30
N THR A 94 15.39 13.75 7.84
CA THR A 94 16.30 14.81 7.37
C THR A 94 17.17 15.28 8.51
N ALA A 95 18.28 14.61 8.68
CA ALA A 95 19.26 14.99 9.67
C ALA A 95 19.99 16.25 9.21
N ARG A 96 19.94 17.26 10.05
CA ARG A 96 20.83 18.42 9.98
C ARG A 96 20.70 19.29 8.72
N GLU A 97 19.92 20.35 8.86
CA GLU A 97 19.93 21.51 7.97
C GLU A 97 19.30 21.30 6.57
N GLY A 98 18.35 20.40 6.42
CA GLY A 98 17.56 20.27 5.18
C GLY A 98 18.33 19.70 4.00
N ILE A 99 19.33 18.87 4.23
CA ILE A 99 20.09 18.22 3.18
C ILE A 99 20.02 16.71 3.39
N TYR A 100 19.21 16.03 2.58
CA TYR A 100 19.43 14.63 2.27
C TYR A 100 20.72 14.55 1.46
N ASP A 101 21.70 13.88 1.99
CA ASP A 101 22.97 13.63 1.28
C ASP A 101 22.83 12.35 0.43
N ILE A 102 21.83 12.34 -0.46
CA ILE A 102 21.56 11.20 -1.32
C ILE A 102 22.57 11.20 -2.46
N ASP A 103 23.44 10.22 -2.44
CA ASP A 103 24.45 10.03 -3.45
C ASP A 103 24.13 8.90 -4.44
N VAL A 104 24.70 8.99 -5.63
CA VAL A 104 24.59 7.91 -6.62
C VAL A 104 25.26 6.65 -6.09
N GLY A 105 24.48 5.59 -6.00
CA GLY A 105 24.92 4.28 -5.51
C GLY A 105 24.30 3.90 -4.17
N ASP A 106 23.71 4.84 -3.47
CA ASP A 106 23.03 4.58 -2.19
C ASP A 106 21.86 3.64 -2.37
N ILE A 107 21.57 2.92 -1.32
CA ILE A 107 20.41 2.05 -1.22
C ILE A 107 19.41 2.73 -0.29
N VAL A 108 18.21 2.98 -0.81
CA VAL A 108 17.16 3.68 -0.08
C VAL A 108 15.88 2.86 -0.03
N ASP A 109 15.16 3.00 1.06
CA ASP A 109 13.79 2.54 1.22
C ASP A 109 12.88 3.76 1.12
N ILE A 110 11.78 3.65 0.37
CA ILE A 110 10.90 4.78 0.03
C ILE A 110 9.47 4.45 0.41
N GLU A 111 8.89 5.30 1.25
CA GLU A 111 7.44 5.36 1.44
C GLU A 111 6.89 6.64 0.79
N GLY A 112 5.73 6.55 0.12
CA GLY A 112 5.16 7.71 -0.54
C GLY A 112 3.91 7.40 -1.35
N THR A 113 3.66 8.24 -2.35
CA THR A 113 2.54 8.08 -3.27
C THR A 113 3.02 8.15 -4.73
N MET A 114 2.43 7.31 -5.58
CA MET A 114 2.61 7.43 -7.02
C MET A 114 1.71 8.54 -7.54
N GLU A 115 2.31 9.54 -8.14
CA GLU A 115 1.63 10.72 -8.66
C GLU A 115 1.80 10.83 -10.17
N ASP A 116 0.85 11.47 -10.81
CA ASP A 116 0.97 11.82 -12.22
C ASP A 116 1.66 13.19 -12.40
N ARG A 117 2.01 13.51 -13.62
CA ARG A 117 2.70 14.74 -13.95
C ARG A 117 1.91 16.01 -13.63
N ASP A 118 0.58 15.92 -13.59
CA ASP A 118 -0.34 17.05 -13.34
C ASP A 118 -0.53 17.30 -11.82
N PHE A 119 0.16 16.50 -10.99
CA PHE A 119 0.16 16.69 -9.53
C PHE A 119 0.66 18.07 -9.16
N VAL A 120 -0.08 18.74 -8.28
CA VAL A 120 0.28 20.07 -7.79
C VAL A 120 1.31 19.94 -6.67
N MET A 121 2.56 20.17 -7.01
CA MET A 121 3.66 20.15 -6.03
C MET A 121 3.42 21.17 -4.91
N PRO A 122 3.76 20.84 -3.65
CA PRO A 122 3.85 21.84 -2.58
C PRO A 122 4.83 22.95 -2.95
N ALA A 123 4.54 24.18 -2.51
CA ALA A 123 5.40 25.33 -2.81
C ALA A 123 6.81 25.27 -2.20
N THR A 124 7.03 24.32 -1.28
CA THR A 124 8.30 24.02 -0.64
C THR A 124 9.21 23.14 -1.48
N VAL A 125 8.66 22.46 -2.51
CA VAL A 125 9.37 21.50 -3.35
C VAL A 125 9.88 22.19 -4.61
N ASP A 126 11.20 22.29 -4.76
CA ASP A 126 11.85 22.79 -5.97
C ASP A 126 12.34 21.60 -6.81
N ALA A 127 11.42 20.88 -7.42
CA ALA A 127 11.71 19.78 -8.31
C ALA A 127 11.02 19.96 -9.67
N THR A 128 11.72 19.59 -10.74
CA THR A 128 11.19 19.63 -12.09
C THR A 128 11.01 18.21 -12.63
N ILE A 129 9.79 17.81 -12.94
CA ILE A 129 9.52 16.51 -13.55
C ILE A 129 10.06 16.48 -14.98
N PRO A 130 10.97 15.57 -15.32
CA PRO A 130 11.54 15.47 -16.66
C PRO A 130 10.47 15.21 -17.72
N ALA A 131 10.69 15.71 -18.95
CA ALA A 131 9.70 15.68 -20.02
C ALA A 131 9.28 14.25 -20.44
N GLY A 132 10.11 13.25 -20.15
CA GLY A 132 9.84 11.84 -20.47
C GLY A 132 9.05 11.10 -19.40
N GLU A 133 8.97 11.65 -18.19
CA GLU A 133 8.26 11.01 -17.08
C GLU A 133 6.79 11.42 -17.07
N ARG A 134 5.91 10.44 -16.97
CA ARG A 134 4.46 10.65 -16.84
C ARG A 134 3.99 10.52 -15.40
N THR A 135 4.71 9.73 -14.64
CA THR A 135 4.44 9.44 -13.24
C THR A 135 5.73 9.53 -12.45
N PHE A 136 5.62 9.86 -11.18
CA PHE A 136 6.74 9.91 -10.25
C PHE A 136 6.27 9.47 -8.86
N ILE A 137 7.20 9.17 -7.99
CA ILE A 137 6.92 8.89 -6.59
C ILE A 137 7.13 10.19 -5.81
N PHE A 138 6.09 10.64 -5.11
CA PHE A 138 6.23 11.69 -4.12
C PHE A 138 6.49 11.03 -2.77
N ALA A 139 7.75 11.04 -2.34
CA ALA A 139 8.19 10.38 -1.14
C ALA A 139 7.81 11.20 0.10
N THR A 140 7.27 10.52 1.11
CA THR A 140 6.95 11.07 2.42
C THR A 140 7.94 10.60 3.48
N ASP A 141 8.64 9.50 3.21
CA ASP A 141 9.74 9.00 4.03
C ASP A 141 10.82 8.36 3.15
N ILE A 142 12.07 8.54 3.53
CA ILE A 142 13.24 7.97 2.85
C ILE A 142 14.23 7.53 3.91
N ASP A 143 14.53 6.24 3.95
CA ASP A 143 15.54 5.66 4.81
C ASP A 143 16.75 5.18 3.99
N GLU A 144 17.94 5.64 4.33
CA GLU A 144 19.22 5.15 3.77
C GLU A 144 19.68 3.90 4.52
N ARG A 145 20.16 2.91 3.76
CA ARG A 145 20.72 1.67 4.33
C ARG A 145 22.22 1.64 4.32
#